data_b734379090ab1b54a39a7d707f2e88cf
#
_entry.id   b734379090ab1b54a39a7d707f2e88cf
#
_cell.length_a   1.000
_cell.length_b   1.000
_cell.length_c   1.000
_cell.angle_alpha   90.00
_cell.angle_beta   90.00
_cell.angle_gamma   90.00
#
_symmetry.space_group_name_H-M   'P 1'
#
loop_
_entity.id
_entity.type
_entity.pdbx_description
1 polymer ?
#
loop_
_entity_poly.entity_id
_entity_poly.type
_entity_poly.pdbx_seq_one_letter_code
_entity_poly.pdbx_strand_id
1 'polypeptide(L)'
;MKKITLLLIAGFVAMIAQAGVINQDKAAKLQNAKANVTVKAEGDIVTPPADAEQMLYNFQGHDTYVDKDKAFEVFVVIDNNDVYVKGLSEYLTDGWVKGTIADGVATFPAAYMGIFEFWGDAYELNFDGAVFTVNDDASVLTAPDGYTTSVEGEVLDEFINVTLTKAVAEIATPATPTITEFTEDDYGHYVKMTIPAKDVDGNDIFAALLSYQLLIDRNGEQSVYEFTTDNYEFLEENMTVVPYNFTDYYDIDVAGKQVYIYGDDIDQWTAIGVKSIYTVGGKSRETRESEIFWYPLKPTAISEVNTNNVVETNYYDMQGRKVDANATGLLIMQMRMQDGTTKAIKVIR
;
A
#
# COMPACT_ATOMS: atom_id res chain seq x y z
N MET A 1 28.31 -29.06 4.17
CA MET A 1 28.06 -27.93 5.08
C MET A 1 28.40 -26.55 4.43
N LYS A 2 29.59 -26.32 3.85
CA LYS A 2 29.93 -25.01 3.25
C LYS A 2 29.00 -24.53 2.09
N LYS A 3 28.44 -25.45 1.30
CA LYS A 3 27.54 -25.10 0.17
C LYS A 3 26.13 -24.69 0.61
N ILE A 4 25.64 -25.22 1.74
CA ILE A 4 24.32 -24.89 2.30
C ILE A 4 24.33 -23.50 2.94
N THR A 5 25.44 -23.13 3.58
CA THR A 5 25.60 -21.80 4.21
C THR A 5 25.62 -20.68 3.15
N LEU A 6 26.21 -20.95 1.95
CA LEU A 6 26.25 -19.94 0.89
C LEU A 6 24.86 -19.74 0.23
N LEU A 7 24.07 -20.82 0.12
CA LEU A 7 22.69 -20.73 -0.40
C LEU A 7 21.76 -19.98 0.58
N LEU A 8 21.96 -20.14 1.88
CA LEU A 8 21.25 -19.41 2.91
C LEU A 8 21.53 -17.90 2.88
N ILE A 9 22.76 -17.48 2.60
CA ILE A 9 23.11 -16.06 2.47
C ILE A 9 22.43 -15.44 1.24
N ALA A 10 22.47 -16.14 0.09
CA ALA A 10 21.85 -15.64 -1.13
C ALA A 10 20.33 -15.54 -1.03
N GLY A 11 19.71 -16.49 -0.32
CA GLY A 11 18.27 -16.45 -0.12
C GLY A 11 17.82 -15.39 0.89
N PHE A 12 18.57 -15.21 1.99
CA PHE A 12 18.32 -14.14 2.96
C PHE A 12 18.31 -12.77 2.27
N VAL A 13 19.22 -12.57 1.31
CA VAL A 13 19.31 -11.37 0.47
C VAL A 13 18.02 -11.18 -0.35
N ALA A 14 17.41 -12.23 -0.90
CA ALA A 14 16.25 -12.10 -1.78
C ALA A 14 14.94 -11.73 -1.04
N MET A 15 14.69 -12.28 0.17
CA MET A 15 13.46 -11.96 0.92
C MET A 15 13.44 -10.57 1.54
N ILE A 16 14.59 -10.01 1.92
CA ILE A 16 14.66 -8.65 2.47
C ILE A 16 14.65 -7.60 1.35
N ALA A 17 14.91 -7.98 0.09
CA ALA A 17 14.80 -7.06 -1.05
C ALA A 17 13.39 -6.51 -1.23
N GLN A 18 12.35 -7.23 -0.81
CA GLN A 18 10.97 -6.74 -0.79
C GLN A 18 10.69 -5.69 0.29
N ALA A 19 11.49 -5.65 1.36
CA ALA A 19 11.40 -4.62 2.41
C ALA A 19 12.25 -3.37 2.13
N GLY A 20 12.77 -3.22 0.90
CA GLY A 20 13.64 -2.09 0.49
C GLY A 20 14.95 -2.02 1.27
N VAL A 21 16.05 -2.27 0.59
CA VAL A 21 17.44 -2.20 1.06
C VAL A 21 17.77 -3.14 2.22
N ILE A 22 18.36 -4.28 1.86
CA ILE A 22 18.95 -5.23 2.80
C ILE A 22 20.03 -4.52 3.59
N ASN A 23 19.79 -4.40 4.88
CA ASN A 23 20.89 -4.11 5.77
C ASN A 23 21.72 -5.39 5.93
N GLN A 24 22.90 -5.43 5.29
CA GLN A 24 23.83 -6.56 5.40
C GLN A 24 24.19 -6.89 6.84
N ASP A 25 24.17 -5.88 7.74
CA ASP A 25 24.41 -6.06 9.16
C ASP A 25 23.29 -6.86 9.84
N LYS A 26 22.03 -6.70 9.43
CA LYS A 26 20.89 -7.46 9.94
C LYS A 26 21.00 -8.95 9.57
N ALA A 27 21.34 -9.23 8.31
CA ALA A 27 21.61 -10.59 7.84
C ALA A 27 22.80 -11.23 8.58
N ALA A 28 23.88 -10.47 8.81
CA ALA A 28 25.05 -10.94 9.56
C ALA A 28 24.71 -11.22 11.05
N LYS A 29 23.87 -10.39 11.65
CA LYS A 29 23.42 -10.59 13.05
C LYS A 29 22.59 -11.86 13.21
N LEU A 30 21.63 -12.11 12.32
CA LEU A 30 20.85 -13.35 12.34
C LEU A 30 21.73 -14.61 12.11
N GLN A 31 22.76 -14.51 11.26
CA GLN A 31 23.71 -15.60 11.10
C GLN A 31 24.57 -15.83 12.35
N ASN A 32 24.96 -14.76 13.04
CA ASN A 32 25.71 -14.88 14.29
C ASN A 32 24.84 -15.46 15.39
N ALA A 33 23.58 -15.07 15.49
CA ALA A 33 22.60 -15.64 16.40
C ALA A 33 22.47 -17.17 16.17
N LYS A 34 22.29 -17.58 14.89
CA LYS A 34 22.21 -19.00 14.51
C LYS A 34 23.47 -19.81 14.88
N ALA A 35 24.65 -19.22 14.82
CA ALA A 35 25.91 -19.89 15.14
C ALA A 35 26.07 -20.18 16.65
N ASN A 36 25.32 -19.52 17.51
CA ASN A 36 25.43 -19.58 18.95
C ASN A 36 24.29 -20.36 19.64
N VAL A 37 23.43 -21.05 18.85
CA VAL A 37 22.21 -21.72 19.37
C VAL A 37 22.56 -22.77 20.43
N THR A 38 22.34 -22.40 21.69
CA THR A 38 22.00 -23.34 22.75
C THR A 38 20.50 -23.19 22.99
N VAL A 39 19.72 -24.24 22.72
CA VAL A 39 18.26 -24.25 22.90
C VAL A 39 17.92 -23.72 24.30
N LYS A 40 17.42 -22.47 24.38
CA LYS A 40 16.82 -21.96 25.60
C LYS A 40 15.41 -22.53 25.70
N ALA A 41 14.97 -22.81 26.94
CA ALA A 41 13.61 -23.20 27.20
C ALA A 41 12.65 -22.09 26.70
N GLU A 42 11.53 -22.49 26.04
CA GLU A 42 10.43 -21.59 25.69
C GLU A 42 10.06 -20.73 26.90
N GLY A 43 10.02 -19.44 26.72
CA GLY A 43 9.44 -18.51 27.69
C GLY A 43 7.91 -18.68 27.74
N ASP A 44 7.29 -18.23 28.82
CA ASP A 44 5.82 -18.18 28.90
C ASP A 44 5.27 -17.16 27.89
N ILE A 45 4.48 -17.66 26.93
CA ILE A 45 3.78 -16.79 25.99
C ILE A 45 2.66 -16.07 26.74
N VAL A 46 2.66 -14.75 26.66
CA VAL A 46 1.63 -13.91 27.25
C VAL A 46 0.44 -13.82 26.31
N THR A 47 -0.78 -13.95 26.86
CA THR A 47 -2.02 -13.71 26.12
C THR A 47 -2.98 -12.86 26.95
N PRO A 48 -3.79 -12.00 26.34
CA PRO A 48 -4.83 -11.27 27.04
C PRO A 48 -5.94 -12.24 27.51
N PRO A 49 -6.82 -11.80 28.43
CA PRO A 49 -8.02 -12.56 28.80
C PRO A 49 -8.85 -12.91 27.55
N ALA A 50 -9.40 -14.12 27.50
CA ALA A 50 -10.06 -14.65 26.31
C ALA A 50 -11.33 -13.87 25.89
N ASP A 51 -11.96 -13.20 26.85
CA ASP A 51 -13.17 -12.40 26.68
C ASP A 51 -12.88 -10.88 26.55
N ALA A 52 -11.63 -10.48 26.63
CA ALA A 52 -11.25 -9.07 26.50
C ALA A 52 -11.40 -8.58 25.06
N GLU A 53 -11.91 -7.36 24.93
CA GLU A 53 -12.07 -6.71 23.62
C GLU A 53 -10.70 -6.40 23.01
N GLN A 54 -10.46 -6.90 21.80
CA GLN A 54 -9.28 -6.57 21.02
C GLN A 54 -9.60 -5.38 20.14
N MET A 55 -8.94 -4.27 20.40
CA MET A 55 -9.08 -3.01 19.66
C MET A 55 -7.97 -2.93 18.61
N LEU A 56 -8.33 -2.49 17.41
CA LEU A 56 -7.38 -2.24 16.34
C LEU A 56 -6.72 -0.88 16.50
N TYR A 57 -5.40 -0.83 16.34
CA TYR A 57 -4.60 0.39 16.31
C TYR A 57 -3.71 0.44 15.08
N ASN A 58 -3.50 1.62 14.58
CA ASN A 58 -2.55 1.93 13.51
C ASN A 58 -1.18 2.21 14.13
N PHE A 59 -0.20 1.39 13.83
CA PHE A 59 1.20 1.62 14.18
C PHE A 59 1.85 2.55 13.17
N GLN A 60 2.62 3.49 13.64
CA GLN A 60 3.58 4.28 12.86
C GLN A 60 4.88 4.38 13.64
N GLY A 61 6.01 4.24 12.97
CA GLY A 61 7.33 4.34 13.58
C GLY A 61 8.41 4.37 12.53
N HIS A 62 9.61 4.79 12.90
CA HIS A 62 10.78 4.79 12.03
C HIS A 62 11.66 3.58 12.35
N ASP A 63 11.86 2.69 11.37
CA ASP A 63 12.78 1.55 11.47
C ASP A 63 14.20 2.05 11.17
N THR A 64 15.05 2.05 12.19
CA THR A 64 16.42 2.57 12.11
C THR A 64 17.35 1.68 11.30
N TYR A 65 17.00 0.38 11.12
CA TYR A 65 17.84 -0.54 10.34
C TYR A 65 17.72 -0.33 8.85
N VAL A 66 16.50 -0.09 8.36
CA VAL A 66 16.24 0.13 6.94
C VAL A 66 16.10 1.61 6.59
N ASP A 67 16.22 2.50 7.62
CA ASP A 67 16.05 3.96 7.49
C ASP A 67 14.76 4.33 6.76
N LYS A 68 13.64 3.74 7.22
CA LYS A 68 12.32 3.94 6.62
C LYS A 68 11.22 4.05 7.67
N ASP A 69 10.25 4.89 7.36
CA ASP A 69 8.99 4.92 8.11
C ASP A 69 8.18 3.65 7.80
N LYS A 70 7.69 3.04 8.86
CA LYS A 70 6.84 1.86 8.82
C LYS A 70 5.46 2.18 9.37
N ALA A 71 4.46 1.57 8.77
CA ALA A 71 3.08 1.68 9.18
C ALA A 71 2.36 0.35 8.94
N PHE A 72 1.68 -0.16 9.98
CA PHE A 72 0.93 -1.42 9.94
C PHE A 72 -0.12 -1.45 11.06
N GLU A 73 -0.96 -2.47 11.08
CA GLU A 73 -1.98 -2.64 12.11
C GLU A 73 -1.46 -3.48 13.28
N VAL A 74 -1.83 -3.09 14.48
CA VAL A 74 -1.59 -3.85 15.72
C VAL A 74 -2.89 -4.00 16.50
N PHE A 75 -2.99 -5.01 17.37
CA PHE A 75 -4.12 -5.15 18.27
C PHE A 75 -3.72 -4.76 19.69
N VAL A 76 -4.56 -3.99 20.34
CA VAL A 76 -4.39 -3.57 21.73
C VAL A 76 -5.57 -4.08 22.55
N VAL A 77 -5.27 -4.64 23.70
CA VAL A 77 -6.26 -4.98 24.74
C VAL A 77 -5.90 -4.21 25.99
N ILE A 78 -6.88 -3.53 26.58
CA ILE A 78 -6.74 -2.87 27.88
C ILE A 78 -7.74 -3.54 28.83
N ASP A 79 -7.21 -4.18 29.86
CA ASP A 79 -8.00 -4.81 30.91
C ASP A 79 -7.58 -4.26 32.27
N ASN A 80 -8.40 -3.35 32.82
CA ASN A 80 -8.06 -2.57 34.01
C ASN A 80 -6.75 -1.77 33.81
N ASN A 81 -5.70 -2.14 34.53
CA ASN A 81 -4.38 -1.52 34.39
C ASN A 81 -3.42 -2.34 33.49
N ASP A 82 -3.83 -3.52 33.08
CA ASP A 82 -3.03 -4.34 32.16
C ASP A 82 -3.26 -3.89 30.72
N VAL A 83 -2.20 -3.80 29.94
CA VAL A 83 -2.24 -3.51 28.52
C VAL A 83 -1.48 -4.60 27.77
N TYR A 84 -2.07 -5.08 26.68
CA TYR A 84 -1.47 -6.09 25.81
C TYR A 84 -1.42 -5.54 24.40
N VAL A 85 -0.30 -5.75 23.71
CA VAL A 85 -0.15 -5.37 22.31
C VAL A 85 0.32 -6.58 21.51
N LYS A 86 -0.33 -6.79 20.35
CA LYS A 86 0.02 -7.85 19.40
C LYS A 86 0.45 -7.24 18.07
N GLY A 87 1.48 -7.85 17.47
CA GLY A 87 1.93 -7.48 16.13
C GLY A 87 2.99 -6.38 16.12
N LEU A 88 3.78 -6.24 17.18
CA LEU A 88 4.90 -5.28 17.24
C LEU A 88 6.14 -5.72 16.44
N SER A 89 6.11 -6.85 15.76
CA SER A 89 7.17 -7.29 14.85
C SER A 89 6.58 -7.80 13.54
N GLU A 90 7.21 -7.48 12.42
CA GLU A 90 6.85 -8.01 11.11
C GLU A 90 7.14 -9.50 10.97
N TYR A 91 8.05 -10.03 11.80
CA TYR A 91 8.42 -11.47 11.80
C TYR A 91 7.44 -12.35 12.57
N LEU A 92 6.75 -11.79 13.58
CA LEU A 92 5.79 -12.50 14.41
C LEU A 92 4.57 -11.61 14.68
N THR A 93 3.66 -11.56 13.73
CA THR A 93 2.49 -10.67 13.79
C THR A 93 1.41 -11.10 14.78
N ASP A 94 1.49 -12.31 15.33
CA ASP A 94 0.58 -12.85 16.35
C ASP A 94 1.19 -12.91 17.76
N GLY A 95 2.46 -12.50 17.94
CA GLY A 95 3.12 -12.38 19.22
C GLY A 95 2.55 -11.26 20.09
N TRP A 96 2.24 -11.57 21.35
CA TRP A 96 1.74 -10.63 22.32
C TRP A 96 2.84 -10.17 23.30
N VAL A 97 2.78 -8.92 23.70
CA VAL A 97 3.51 -8.36 24.84
C VAL A 97 2.54 -7.80 25.86
N LYS A 98 2.89 -7.86 27.15
CA LYS A 98 2.09 -7.36 28.27
C LYS A 98 2.82 -6.23 28.97
N GLY A 99 2.12 -5.13 29.24
CA GLY A 99 2.55 -4.02 30.07
C GLY A 99 1.52 -3.68 31.14
N THR A 100 1.82 -2.65 31.91
CA THR A 100 0.90 -2.05 32.89
C THR A 100 0.79 -0.56 32.67
N ILE A 101 -0.43 -0.01 32.79
CA ILE A 101 -0.71 1.41 32.71
C ILE A 101 -0.84 1.98 34.11
N ALA A 102 -0.05 3.01 34.41
CA ALA A 102 -0.16 3.81 35.63
C ALA A 102 0.14 5.28 35.30
N ASP A 103 -0.69 6.20 35.80
CA ASP A 103 -0.51 7.64 35.65
C ASP A 103 -0.27 8.12 34.20
N GLY A 104 -0.99 7.53 33.24
CA GLY A 104 -0.86 7.86 31.81
C GLY A 104 0.42 7.31 31.16
N VAL A 105 1.08 6.34 31.79
CA VAL A 105 2.27 5.67 31.24
C VAL A 105 2.04 4.16 31.19
N ALA A 106 2.24 3.57 30.03
CA ALA A 106 2.25 2.12 29.85
C ALA A 106 3.71 1.63 29.81
N THR A 107 4.06 0.76 30.76
CA THR A 107 5.39 0.16 30.85
C THR A 107 5.32 -1.30 30.46
N PHE A 108 6.05 -1.67 29.45
CA PHE A 108 6.20 -3.04 28.95
C PHE A 108 7.59 -3.56 29.32
N PRO A 109 7.69 -4.60 30.17
CA PRO A 109 8.97 -5.26 30.43
C PRO A 109 9.42 -6.07 29.21
N ALA A 110 10.69 -6.47 29.21
CA ALA A 110 11.19 -7.44 28.25
C ALA A 110 10.36 -8.75 28.34
N ALA A 111 10.01 -9.30 27.19
CA ALA A 111 9.12 -10.46 27.10
C ALA A 111 9.47 -11.36 25.91
N TYR A 112 9.24 -12.66 26.10
CA TYR A 112 9.24 -13.61 25.01
C TYR A 112 7.94 -13.49 24.22
N MET A 113 8.06 -13.32 22.88
CA MET A 113 6.91 -13.14 22.00
C MET A 113 6.44 -14.43 21.33
N GLY A 114 7.34 -15.41 21.14
CA GLY A 114 7.04 -16.65 20.45
C GLY A 114 8.16 -17.09 19.51
N ILE A 115 7.82 -18.07 18.66
CA ILE A 115 8.73 -18.60 17.64
C ILE A 115 8.21 -18.19 16.28
N PHE A 116 9.09 -17.72 15.42
CA PHE A 116 8.82 -17.55 13.99
C PHE A 116 9.73 -18.46 13.17
N GLU A 117 9.23 -18.92 12.04
CA GLU A 117 10.01 -19.69 11.08
C GLU A 117 10.54 -18.76 9.98
N PHE A 118 11.81 -18.93 9.68
CA PHE A 118 12.44 -18.19 8.60
C PHE A 118 13.43 -19.13 7.88
N TRP A 119 13.18 -19.39 6.60
CA TRP A 119 13.97 -20.28 5.75
C TRP A 119 14.10 -21.72 6.29
N GLY A 120 13.03 -22.22 6.94
CA GLY A 120 12.97 -23.56 7.49
C GLY A 120 13.73 -23.73 8.82
N ASP A 121 14.19 -22.64 9.42
CA ASP A 121 14.76 -22.61 10.76
C ASP A 121 13.81 -21.82 11.70
N ALA A 122 13.66 -22.29 12.94
CA ALA A 122 12.85 -21.66 13.96
C ALA A 122 13.71 -20.72 14.83
N TYR A 123 13.19 -19.52 15.11
CA TYR A 123 13.84 -18.49 15.91
C TYR A 123 12.94 -18.03 17.05
N GLU A 124 13.51 -17.86 18.24
CA GLU A 124 12.82 -17.29 19.40
C GLU A 124 12.89 -15.76 19.31
N LEU A 125 11.72 -15.10 19.22
CA LEU A 125 11.64 -13.65 19.20
C LEU A 125 11.37 -13.11 20.59
N ASN A 126 12.15 -12.11 20.98
CA ASN A 126 12.02 -11.38 22.23
C ASN A 126 11.73 -9.91 21.96
N PHE A 127 10.93 -9.33 22.81
CA PHE A 127 10.69 -7.90 22.92
C PHE A 127 11.55 -7.37 24.07
N ASP A 128 12.35 -6.32 23.84
CA ASP A 128 13.35 -5.89 24.81
C ASP A 128 12.79 -4.85 25.81
N GLY A 129 11.49 -4.56 25.73
CA GLY A 129 10.78 -3.64 26.61
C GLY A 129 10.55 -2.28 25.96
N ALA A 130 9.53 -1.55 26.46
CA ALA A 130 9.21 -0.19 26.02
C ALA A 130 8.43 0.60 27.06
N VAL A 131 8.44 1.92 26.91
CA VAL A 131 7.60 2.84 27.69
C VAL A 131 6.82 3.72 26.72
N PHE A 132 5.48 3.69 26.86
CA PHE A 132 4.58 4.53 26.09
C PHE A 132 3.89 5.55 27.02
N THR A 133 3.75 6.78 26.57
CA THR A 133 2.75 7.69 27.14
C THR A 133 1.39 7.32 26.56
N VAL A 134 0.35 7.41 27.37
CA VAL A 134 -1.04 7.06 27.01
C VAL A 134 -1.90 8.29 27.26
N ASN A 135 -2.65 8.73 26.25
CA ASN A 135 -3.60 9.83 26.43
C ASN A 135 -4.83 9.42 27.26
N ASP A 136 -5.65 10.36 27.68
CA ASP A 136 -6.71 10.16 28.67
C ASP A 136 -7.75 9.08 28.29
N ASP A 137 -8.05 8.92 27.00
CA ASP A 137 -9.01 7.93 26.48
C ASP A 137 -8.33 6.69 25.90
N ALA A 138 -7.02 6.59 26.07
CA ALA A 138 -6.17 5.53 25.51
C ALA A 138 -6.28 5.37 23.98
N SER A 139 -6.76 6.38 23.26
CA SER A 139 -6.81 6.34 21.79
C SER A 139 -5.43 6.51 21.13
N VAL A 140 -4.44 7.01 21.86
CA VAL A 140 -3.08 7.20 21.39
C VAL A 140 -2.07 6.74 22.44
N LEU A 141 -1.14 5.86 22.02
CA LEU A 141 0.04 5.47 22.79
C LEU A 141 1.27 5.93 22.02
N THR A 142 2.22 6.62 22.69
CA THR A 142 3.41 7.17 22.02
C THR A 142 4.69 6.76 22.76
N ALA A 143 5.65 6.19 22.06
CA ALA A 143 6.98 5.85 22.54
C ALA A 143 8.04 6.54 21.64
N PRO A 144 8.49 7.75 21.99
CA PRO A 144 9.52 8.46 21.20
C PRO A 144 10.83 7.69 21.12
N ASP A 145 11.24 7.06 22.23
CA ASP A 145 12.44 6.21 22.28
C ASP A 145 12.25 4.85 21.59
N GLY A 146 10.98 4.51 21.30
CA GLY A 146 10.63 3.30 20.58
C GLY A 146 10.85 2.01 21.37
N TYR A 147 11.21 0.94 20.65
CA TYR A 147 11.51 -0.37 21.19
C TYR A 147 12.40 -1.17 20.23
N THR A 148 12.99 -2.24 20.75
CA THR A 148 13.70 -3.25 19.95
C THR A 148 13.05 -4.62 20.11
N THR A 149 13.19 -5.44 19.06
CA THR A 149 13.02 -6.89 19.15
C THR A 149 14.34 -7.59 18.92
N SER A 150 14.54 -8.75 19.51
CA SER A 150 15.81 -9.46 19.43
C SER A 150 15.63 -10.97 19.27
N VAL A 151 16.64 -11.58 18.65
CA VAL A 151 16.82 -13.03 18.54
C VAL A 151 18.16 -13.36 19.17
N GLU A 152 18.17 -14.20 20.22
CA GLU A 152 19.38 -14.60 20.94
C GLU A 152 20.25 -13.42 21.44
N GLY A 153 19.61 -12.30 21.75
CA GLY A 153 20.28 -11.09 22.21
C GLY A 153 20.84 -10.19 21.11
N GLU A 154 20.66 -10.56 19.83
CA GLU A 154 20.95 -9.70 18.70
C GLU A 154 19.67 -8.96 18.26
N VAL A 155 19.76 -7.63 18.14
CA VAL A 155 18.62 -6.78 17.74
C VAL A 155 18.19 -7.13 16.33
N LEU A 156 16.91 -7.43 16.15
CA LEU A 156 16.29 -7.75 14.88
C LEU A 156 15.55 -6.56 14.28
N ASP A 157 14.72 -5.88 15.08
CA ASP A 157 14.02 -4.64 14.73
C ASP A 157 14.36 -3.56 15.76
N GLU A 158 14.50 -2.33 15.30
CA GLU A 158 14.63 -1.14 16.13
C GLU A 158 13.74 -0.04 15.56
N PHE A 159 12.66 0.25 16.28
CA PHE A 159 11.73 1.31 15.93
C PHE A 159 11.86 2.47 16.89
N ILE A 160 11.92 3.70 16.37
CA ILE A 160 11.85 4.95 17.13
C ILE A 160 10.65 5.77 16.70
N ASN A 161 10.29 6.79 17.50
CA ASN A 161 9.14 7.66 17.23
C ASN A 161 7.84 6.89 17.02
N VAL A 162 7.63 5.85 17.80
CA VAL A 162 6.47 4.95 17.65
C VAL A 162 5.21 5.62 18.17
N THR A 163 4.15 5.52 17.38
CA THR A 163 2.81 5.93 17.75
C THR A 163 1.82 4.82 17.40
N LEU A 164 0.97 4.44 18.34
CA LEU A 164 -0.18 3.56 18.14
C LEU A 164 -1.44 4.42 18.25
N THR A 165 -2.20 4.55 17.17
CA THR A 165 -3.44 5.34 17.16
C THR A 165 -4.63 4.40 16.97
N LYS A 166 -5.62 4.44 17.86
CA LYS A 166 -6.83 3.63 17.76
C LYS A 166 -7.51 3.86 16.42
N ALA A 167 -7.76 2.78 15.69
CA ALA A 167 -8.44 2.87 14.41
C ALA A 167 -9.88 3.36 14.58
N VAL A 168 -10.35 4.19 13.66
CA VAL A 168 -11.73 4.67 13.66
C VAL A 168 -12.70 3.53 13.32
N ALA A 169 -13.88 3.56 13.93
CA ALA A 169 -14.88 2.50 13.76
C ALA A 169 -15.52 2.51 12.36
N GLU A 170 -15.63 3.68 11.72
CA GLU A 170 -16.19 3.80 10.38
C GLU A 170 -15.10 3.73 9.33
N ILE A 171 -15.32 2.85 8.34
CA ILE A 171 -14.38 2.67 7.26
C ILE A 171 -14.54 3.79 6.25
N ALA A 172 -13.46 4.53 6.04
CA ALA A 172 -13.40 5.58 5.05
C ALA A 172 -13.49 5.03 3.63
N THR A 173 -14.22 5.71 2.74
CA THR A 173 -14.13 5.46 1.30
C THR A 173 -12.93 6.24 0.76
N PRO A 174 -11.92 5.57 0.16
CA PRO A 174 -10.73 6.25 -0.30
C PRO A 174 -11.05 7.20 -1.46
N ALA A 175 -10.28 8.28 -1.57
CA ALA A 175 -10.38 9.21 -2.69
C ALA A 175 -9.99 8.53 -4.00
N THR A 176 -10.63 8.95 -5.10
CA THR A 176 -10.33 8.44 -6.44
C THR A 176 -8.91 8.85 -6.85
N PRO A 177 -8.05 7.90 -7.24
CA PRO A 177 -6.73 8.20 -7.78
C PRO A 177 -6.85 8.85 -9.17
N THR A 178 -5.74 9.36 -9.69
CA THR A 178 -5.70 9.93 -11.04
C THR A 178 -4.48 9.42 -11.80
N ILE A 179 -4.66 9.11 -13.08
CA ILE A 179 -3.56 8.90 -14.01
C ILE A 179 -3.25 10.23 -14.69
N THR A 180 -1.99 10.64 -14.63
CA THR A 180 -1.52 11.89 -15.19
C THR A 180 -0.84 11.71 -16.55
N GLU A 181 -0.29 10.53 -16.81
CA GLU A 181 0.44 10.22 -18.02
C GLU A 181 0.39 8.72 -18.30
N PHE A 182 0.29 8.34 -19.58
CA PHE A 182 0.61 7.02 -20.10
C PHE A 182 1.47 7.23 -21.34
N THR A 183 2.68 6.72 -21.33
CA THR A 183 3.65 6.92 -22.40
C THR A 183 4.63 5.75 -22.48
N GLU A 184 5.58 5.82 -23.41
CA GLU A 184 6.60 4.81 -23.65
C GLU A 184 7.98 5.47 -23.57
N ASP A 185 8.96 4.77 -23.04
CA ASP A 185 10.37 5.12 -23.06
C ASP A 185 11.22 3.94 -23.54
N ASP A 186 12.53 4.00 -23.34
CA ASP A 186 13.47 2.95 -23.78
C ASP A 186 13.26 1.59 -23.09
N TYR A 187 12.50 1.56 -21.99
CA TYR A 187 12.23 0.35 -21.19
C TYR A 187 10.81 -0.21 -21.41
N GLY A 188 9.89 0.58 -21.96
CA GLY A 188 8.54 0.16 -22.26
C GLY A 188 7.47 1.19 -21.93
N HIS A 189 6.22 0.75 -21.92
CA HIS A 189 5.11 1.59 -21.54
C HIS A 189 5.06 1.76 -20.03
N TYR A 190 4.73 2.97 -19.56
CA TYR A 190 4.49 3.21 -18.16
C TYR A 190 3.32 4.16 -17.90
N VAL A 191 2.73 4.04 -16.74
CA VAL A 191 1.71 4.93 -16.22
C VAL A 191 2.27 5.76 -15.07
N LYS A 192 2.02 7.09 -15.09
CA LYS A 192 2.20 7.93 -13.90
C LYS A 192 0.85 8.22 -13.28
N MET A 193 0.77 8.08 -11.97
CA MET A 193 -0.46 8.25 -11.24
C MET A 193 -0.26 8.96 -9.91
N THR A 194 -1.34 9.49 -9.37
CA THR A 194 -1.40 10.01 -8.00
C THR A 194 -2.48 9.26 -7.26
N ILE A 195 -2.10 8.66 -6.14
CA ILE A 195 -3.01 7.93 -5.26
C ILE A 195 -3.06 8.70 -3.94
N PRO A 196 -4.14 9.46 -3.65
CA PRO A 196 -4.23 10.20 -2.41
C PRO A 196 -4.40 9.26 -1.21
N ALA A 197 -3.59 9.45 -0.17
CA ALA A 197 -3.83 8.81 1.14
C ALA A 197 -4.91 9.60 1.91
N LYS A 198 -6.07 9.79 1.27
CA LYS A 198 -7.21 10.56 1.77
C LYS A 198 -8.52 9.84 1.45
N ASP A 199 -9.55 10.15 2.25
CA ASP A 199 -10.92 9.75 1.94
C ASP A 199 -11.59 10.73 0.94
N VAL A 200 -12.84 10.41 0.56
CA VAL A 200 -13.65 11.25 -0.35
C VAL A 200 -13.97 12.62 0.22
N ASP A 201 -13.90 12.80 1.55
CA ASP A 201 -14.13 14.06 2.25
C ASP A 201 -12.83 14.87 2.44
N GLY A 202 -11.69 14.32 2.03
CA GLY A 202 -10.37 14.94 2.09
C GLY A 202 -9.62 14.75 3.41
N ASN A 203 -10.12 13.92 4.32
CA ASN A 203 -9.42 13.56 5.55
C ASN A 203 -8.30 12.56 5.25
N ASP A 204 -7.22 12.60 6.03
CA ASP A 204 -6.14 11.64 5.91
C ASP A 204 -6.60 10.24 6.35
N ILE A 205 -6.24 9.21 5.57
CA ILE A 205 -6.45 7.81 5.89
C ILE A 205 -5.11 7.10 6.08
N PHE A 206 -5.14 5.96 6.74
CA PHE A 206 -3.92 5.23 7.05
C PHE A 206 -3.35 4.55 5.79
N ALA A 207 -2.29 5.11 5.22
CA ALA A 207 -1.73 4.70 3.93
C ALA A 207 -1.31 3.22 3.86
N ALA A 208 -0.93 2.60 5.00
CA ALA A 208 -0.56 1.19 5.06
C ALA A 208 -1.73 0.23 4.72
N LEU A 209 -2.97 0.71 4.85
CA LEU A 209 -4.18 -0.05 4.52
C LEU A 209 -4.73 0.28 3.13
N LEU A 210 -4.07 1.19 2.42
CA LEU A 210 -4.44 1.59 1.09
C LEU A 210 -3.73 0.71 0.06
N SER A 211 -4.44 0.37 -0.98
CA SER A 211 -3.95 -0.34 -2.15
C SER A 211 -4.55 0.28 -3.40
N TYR A 212 -4.06 -0.09 -4.56
CA TYR A 212 -4.66 0.29 -5.82
C TYR A 212 -4.80 -0.91 -6.76
N GLN A 213 -5.69 -0.76 -7.72
CA GLN A 213 -5.91 -1.74 -8.79
C GLN A 213 -5.94 -1.01 -10.13
N LEU A 214 -5.18 -1.53 -11.10
CA LEU A 214 -5.24 -1.07 -12.48
C LEU A 214 -6.28 -1.88 -13.26
N LEU A 215 -6.92 -1.22 -14.20
CA LEU A 215 -7.93 -1.80 -15.08
C LEU A 215 -7.61 -1.43 -16.53
N ILE A 216 -8.06 -2.27 -17.46
CA ILE A 216 -7.90 -2.07 -18.89
C ILE A 216 -9.27 -2.07 -19.53
N ASP A 217 -9.50 -1.13 -20.42
CA ASP A 217 -10.67 -1.12 -21.31
C ASP A 217 -10.24 -1.45 -22.74
N ARG A 218 -10.93 -2.42 -23.34
CA ARG A 218 -10.77 -2.84 -24.75
C ARG A 218 -12.10 -2.63 -25.48
N ASN A 219 -12.35 -1.40 -25.93
CA ASN A 219 -13.60 -1.05 -26.65
C ASN A 219 -14.88 -1.34 -25.83
N GLY A 220 -14.85 -1.09 -24.52
CA GLY A 220 -15.98 -1.30 -23.61
C GLY A 220 -15.94 -2.63 -22.87
N GLU A 221 -15.00 -3.52 -23.17
CA GLU A 221 -14.73 -4.71 -22.39
C GLU A 221 -13.65 -4.40 -21.35
N GLN A 222 -14.06 -4.39 -20.09
CA GLN A 222 -13.19 -4.04 -18.97
C GLN A 222 -12.66 -5.30 -18.29
N SER A 223 -11.36 -5.27 -17.97
CA SER A 223 -10.68 -6.32 -17.21
C SER A 223 -9.69 -5.71 -16.20
N VAL A 224 -9.39 -6.46 -15.15
CA VAL A 224 -8.33 -6.08 -14.21
C VAL A 224 -6.98 -6.38 -14.84
N TYR A 225 -6.02 -5.48 -14.66
CA TYR A 225 -4.63 -5.72 -15.01
C TYR A 225 -3.98 -6.63 -13.98
N GLU A 226 -3.29 -7.67 -14.43
CA GLU A 226 -2.56 -8.60 -13.58
C GLU A 226 -1.06 -8.36 -13.73
N PHE A 227 -0.41 -8.09 -12.62
CA PHE A 227 1.04 -8.07 -12.50
C PHE A 227 1.51 -9.51 -12.35
N THR A 228 2.24 -10.03 -13.33
CA THR A 228 2.64 -11.44 -13.35
C THR A 228 4.14 -11.60 -13.05
N THR A 229 4.51 -12.69 -12.39
CA THR A 229 5.91 -13.04 -12.12
C THR A 229 6.76 -13.23 -13.38
N ASP A 230 6.12 -13.45 -14.53
CA ASP A 230 6.81 -13.55 -15.82
C ASP A 230 7.28 -12.19 -16.34
N ASN A 231 6.54 -11.11 -16.01
CA ASN A 231 6.82 -9.77 -16.48
C ASN A 231 7.53 -8.90 -15.44
N TYR A 232 7.35 -9.20 -14.15
CA TYR A 232 7.91 -8.44 -13.04
C TYR A 232 8.84 -9.34 -12.21
N GLU A 233 10.13 -9.18 -12.39
CA GLU A 233 11.18 -10.09 -11.88
C GLU A 233 11.16 -10.25 -10.34
N PHE A 234 10.71 -9.23 -9.63
CA PHE A 234 10.77 -9.20 -8.16
C PHE A 234 9.44 -9.56 -7.48
N LEU A 235 8.43 -9.98 -8.24
CA LEU A 235 7.20 -10.51 -7.65
C LEU A 235 7.39 -11.98 -7.26
N GLU A 236 6.93 -12.33 -6.04
CA GLU A 236 6.86 -13.73 -5.60
C GLU A 236 5.64 -14.46 -6.14
N GLU A 237 4.54 -13.72 -6.35
CA GLU A 237 3.29 -14.23 -6.90
C GLU A 237 2.59 -13.18 -7.76
N ASN A 238 1.72 -13.64 -8.64
CA ASN A 238 0.91 -12.74 -9.44
C ASN A 238 -0.02 -11.92 -8.55
N MET A 239 -0.16 -10.62 -8.84
CA MET A 239 -1.05 -9.76 -8.08
C MET A 239 -1.92 -8.89 -8.98
N THR A 240 -3.12 -8.58 -8.49
CA THR A 240 -4.07 -7.66 -9.15
C THR A 240 -4.36 -6.42 -8.30
N VAL A 241 -3.98 -6.47 -7.03
CA VAL A 241 -4.10 -5.38 -6.06
C VAL A 241 -2.73 -5.10 -5.50
N VAL A 242 -2.25 -3.88 -5.69
CA VAL A 242 -0.90 -3.47 -5.29
C VAL A 242 -0.99 -2.62 -4.03
N PRO A 243 -0.31 -3.00 -2.93
CA PRO A 243 -0.26 -2.17 -1.72
C PRO A 243 0.33 -0.79 -2.00
N TYR A 244 -0.17 0.24 -1.33
CA TYR A 244 0.21 1.64 -1.55
C TYR A 244 1.72 1.89 -1.43
N ASN A 245 2.38 1.21 -0.47
CA ASN A 245 3.82 1.35 -0.23
C ASN A 245 4.65 0.27 -0.94
N PHE A 246 4.02 -0.58 -1.76
CA PHE A 246 4.76 -1.60 -2.49
C PHE A 246 5.63 -0.96 -3.58
N THR A 247 6.88 -1.36 -3.62
CA THR A 247 7.79 -1.02 -4.71
C THR A 247 8.51 -2.29 -5.12
N ASP A 248 8.59 -2.57 -6.40
CA ASP A 248 9.65 -3.40 -6.92
C ASP A 248 10.77 -2.47 -7.44
N TYR A 249 11.96 -3.01 -7.60
CA TYR A 249 13.16 -2.18 -7.76
C TYR A 249 13.15 -1.31 -9.03
N TYR A 250 12.42 -1.71 -10.08
CA TYR A 250 12.45 -1.04 -11.39
C TYR A 250 11.06 -0.68 -11.92
N ASP A 251 10.09 -1.56 -11.71
CA ASP A 251 8.86 -1.54 -12.50
C ASP A 251 7.67 -0.95 -11.75
N ILE A 252 7.65 -1.04 -10.42
CA ILE A 252 6.56 -0.53 -9.59
C ILE A 252 7.11 0.42 -8.56
N ASP A 253 7.03 1.72 -8.83
CA ASP A 253 7.35 2.78 -7.89
C ASP A 253 6.12 3.63 -7.60
N VAL A 254 5.39 3.26 -6.55
CA VAL A 254 4.23 4.03 -6.11
C VAL A 254 4.64 5.33 -5.42
N ALA A 255 5.78 5.34 -4.73
CA ALA A 255 6.31 6.57 -4.13
C ALA A 255 6.76 7.55 -5.20
N GLY A 256 7.47 7.08 -6.24
CA GLY A 256 7.79 7.81 -7.48
C GLY A 256 6.60 7.93 -8.42
N LYS A 257 5.49 7.21 -8.13
CA LYS A 257 4.21 7.28 -8.86
C LYS A 257 4.30 6.85 -10.32
N GLN A 258 5.22 5.94 -10.61
CA GLN A 258 5.43 5.38 -11.93
C GLN A 258 5.34 3.86 -11.87
N VAL A 259 4.60 3.26 -12.80
CA VAL A 259 4.43 1.82 -12.93
C VAL A 259 4.60 1.44 -14.38
N TYR A 260 5.57 0.57 -14.70
CA TYR A 260 5.72 0.00 -16.02
C TYR A 260 4.60 -1.01 -16.29
N ILE A 261 4.16 -1.06 -17.53
CA ILE A 261 3.02 -1.85 -17.97
C ILE A 261 3.47 -2.77 -19.08
N TYR A 262 3.28 -4.05 -18.91
CA TYR A 262 3.63 -5.08 -19.88
C TYR A 262 2.36 -5.74 -20.43
N GLY A 263 2.32 -5.96 -21.72
CA GLY A 263 1.22 -6.64 -22.38
C GLY A 263 1.41 -6.68 -23.89
N ASP A 264 1.14 -7.82 -24.48
CA ASP A 264 1.28 -8.04 -25.95
C ASP A 264 0.19 -7.32 -26.75
N ASP A 265 -0.86 -6.83 -26.09
CA ASP A 265 -2.04 -6.27 -26.72
C ASP A 265 -2.33 -4.81 -26.34
N ILE A 266 -1.33 -4.07 -25.83
CA ILE A 266 -1.45 -2.67 -25.40
C ILE A 266 -2.03 -1.81 -26.54
N ASP A 267 -1.69 -2.10 -27.79
CA ASP A 267 -2.24 -1.43 -28.95
C ASP A 267 -3.76 -1.53 -29.09
N GLN A 268 -4.38 -2.53 -28.46
CA GLN A 268 -5.82 -2.76 -28.50
C GLN A 268 -6.55 -2.03 -27.36
N TRP A 269 -5.82 -1.53 -26.38
CA TRP A 269 -6.42 -0.85 -25.24
C TRP A 269 -6.97 0.51 -25.67
N THR A 270 -8.15 0.83 -25.17
CA THR A 270 -8.81 2.12 -25.41
C THR A 270 -8.70 3.05 -24.23
N ALA A 271 -8.58 2.49 -23.02
CA ALA A 271 -8.29 3.24 -21.82
C ALA A 271 -7.60 2.37 -20.76
N ILE A 272 -6.88 3.02 -19.85
CA ILE A 272 -6.37 2.43 -18.62
C ILE A 272 -7.07 3.09 -17.44
N GLY A 273 -7.52 2.29 -16.47
CA GLY A 273 -8.22 2.74 -15.29
C GLY A 273 -7.42 2.50 -14.02
N VAL A 274 -7.69 3.30 -13.00
CA VAL A 274 -7.16 3.07 -11.67
C VAL A 274 -8.22 3.33 -10.62
N LYS A 275 -8.26 2.52 -9.56
CA LYS A 275 -9.06 2.74 -8.35
C LYS A 275 -8.24 2.50 -7.11
N SER A 276 -8.59 3.18 -6.03
CA SER A 276 -8.06 2.93 -4.70
C SER A 276 -8.92 1.90 -3.97
N ILE A 277 -8.29 1.08 -3.15
CA ILE A 277 -8.90 0.06 -2.30
C ILE A 277 -8.38 0.29 -0.89
N TYR A 278 -9.29 0.49 0.07
CA TYR A 278 -8.96 0.65 1.48
C TYR A 278 -9.54 -0.49 2.28
N THR A 279 -8.68 -1.29 2.92
CA THR A 279 -9.07 -2.50 3.64
C THR A 279 -8.67 -2.36 5.09
N VAL A 280 -9.65 -2.27 5.98
CA VAL A 280 -9.47 -2.20 7.43
C VAL A 280 -9.50 -3.60 8.01
N GLY A 281 -8.56 -3.88 8.88
CA GLY A 281 -8.14 -5.18 9.31
C GLY A 281 -8.98 -5.93 10.32
N GLY A 282 -8.36 -6.88 10.94
CA GLY A 282 -8.94 -7.80 11.89
C GLY A 282 -9.57 -9.03 11.23
N LYS A 283 -10.36 -9.78 12.04
CA LYS A 283 -10.96 -11.07 11.61
C LYS A 283 -12.04 -10.92 10.54
N SER A 284 -12.62 -9.73 10.40
CA SER A 284 -13.59 -9.39 9.35
C SER A 284 -13.07 -8.19 8.58
N ARG A 285 -12.20 -8.43 7.62
CA ARG A 285 -11.70 -7.37 6.75
C ARG A 285 -12.83 -6.73 5.99
N GLU A 286 -13.08 -5.47 6.25
CA GLU A 286 -13.99 -4.67 5.46
C GLU A 286 -13.20 -3.85 4.45
N THR A 287 -13.71 -3.77 3.25
CA THR A 287 -13.08 -3.08 2.13
C THR A 287 -14.00 -2.01 1.58
N ARG A 288 -13.45 -0.83 1.29
CA ARG A 288 -14.07 0.24 0.52
C ARG A 288 -13.23 0.55 -0.70
N GLU A 289 -13.90 0.80 -1.81
CA GLU A 289 -13.27 1.13 -3.08
C GLU A 289 -13.67 2.54 -3.49
N SER A 290 -12.74 3.24 -4.17
CA SER A 290 -13.06 4.50 -4.84
C SER A 290 -13.82 4.25 -6.15
N GLU A 291 -14.31 5.31 -6.76
CA GLU A 291 -14.63 5.31 -8.19
C GLU A 291 -13.39 5.02 -9.03
N ILE A 292 -13.59 4.52 -10.24
CA ILE A 292 -12.50 4.28 -11.20
C ILE A 292 -12.22 5.56 -11.96
N PHE A 293 -10.97 6.00 -11.96
CA PHE A 293 -10.51 7.02 -12.89
C PHE A 293 -10.05 6.36 -14.19
N TRP A 294 -10.62 6.77 -15.32
CA TRP A 294 -10.25 6.27 -16.64
C TRP A 294 -9.41 7.30 -17.41
N TYR A 295 -8.23 6.87 -17.85
CA TYR A 295 -7.33 7.64 -18.73
C TYR A 295 -7.46 7.10 -20.16
N PRO A 296 -7.94 7.89 -21.14
CA PRO A 296 -8.09 7.43 -22.52
C PRO A 296 -6.72 7.30 -23.19
N LEU A 297 -6.43 6.14 -23.79
CA LEU A 297 -5.19 5.86 -24.52
C LEU A 297 -5.34 6.17 -26.01
N LYS A 298 -6.52 6.03 -26.51
CA LYS A 298 -6.85 6.46 -27.87
C LYS A 298 -7.65 7.75 -27.77
N PRO A 299 -7.35 8.75 -28.64
CA PRO A 299 -8.31 9.83 -28.73
C PRO A 299 -9.66 9.15 -28.91
N THR A 300 -10.61 9.45 -28.05
CA THR A 300 -12.00 9.10 -28.31
C THR A 300 -12.34 9.82 -29.60
N ALA A 301 -11.94 9.21 -30.71
CA ALA A 301 -12.51 9.55 -31.99
C ALA A 301 -13.99 9.37 -31.71
N ILE A 302 -14.68 10.48 -31.66
CA ILE A 302 -16.12 10.47 -31.73
C ILE A 302 -16.38 9.52 -32.88
N SER A 303 -16.88 8.31 -32.54
CA SER A 303 -17.32 7.34 -33.55
C SER A 303 -18.00 8.15 -34.61
N GLU A 304 -17.53 8.08 -35.85
CA GLU A 304 -17.89 8.91 -36.99
C GLU A 304 -19.21 9.63 -36.76
N VAL A 305 -19.16 10.93 -36.50
CA VAL A 305 -20.39 11.66 -36.37
C VAL A 305 -21.09 11.35 -37.68
N ASN A 306 -22.13 10.52 -37.59
CA ASN A 306 -22.92 10.21 -38.78
C ASN A 306 -23.48 11.54 -39.30
N THR A 307 -22.70 12.19 -40.14
CA THR A 307 -22.99 13.50 -40.70
C THR A 307 -24.14 13.44 -41.68
N ASN A 308 -24.59 12.23 -42.01
CA ASN A 308 -25.69 12.04 -42.95
C ASN A 308 -27.03 12.70 -42.54
N ASN A 309 -27.17 12.98 -41.22
CA ASN A 309 -28.38 13.62 -40.70
C ASN A 309 -28.13 14.96 -40.03
N VAL A 310 -26.99 15.63 -40.30
CA VAL A 310 -26.69 16.97 -39.80
C VAL A 310 -27.30 18.01 -40.73
N VAL A 311 -28.18 18.85 -40.21
CA VAL A 311 -28.83 19.92 -40.97
C VAL A 311 -28.14 21.28 -40.80
N GLU A 312 -27.39 21.45 -39.70
CA GLU A 312 -26.68 22.68 -39.41
C GLU A 312 -25.45 22.41 -38.54
N THR A 313 -24.32 23.07 -38.82
CA THR A 313 -23.11 23.02 -38.01
C THR A 313 -22.65 24.44 -37.67
N ASN A 314 -22.43 24.69 -36.37
CA ASN A 314 -21.90 25.94 -35.86
C ASN A 314 -20.60 25.68 -35.07
N TYR A 315 -19.68 26.61 -35.09
CA TYR A 315 -18.42 26.55 -34.35
C TYR A 315 -18.37 27.67 -33.33
N TYR A 316 -17.86 27.36 -32.15
CA TYR A 316 -17.70 28.28 -31.04
C TYR A 316 -16.29 28.16 -30.47
N ASP A 317 -15.71 29.25 -29.99
CA ASP A 317 -14.49 29.24 -29.19
C ASP A 317 -14.79 28.75 -27.77
N MET A 318 -13.72 28.59 -26.96
CA MET A 318 -13.85 28.13 -25.56
C MET A 318 -14.58 29.15 -24.66
N GLN A 319 -14.80 30.36 -25.11
CA GLN A 319 -15.59 31.40 -24.44
C GLN A 319 -17.07 31.40 -24.89
N GLY A 320 -17.45 30.44 -25.76
CA GLY A 320 -18.82 30.32 -26.28
C GLY A 320 -19.20 31.32 -27.38
N ARG A 321 -18.23 32.03 -27.94
CA ARG A 321 -18.47 32.96 -29.07
C ARG A 321 -18.48 32.18 -30.37
N LYS A 322 -19.47 32.42 -31.20
CA LYS A 322 -19.55 31.81 -32.53
C LYS A 322 -18.38 32.29 -33.39
N VAL A 323 -17.69 31.38 -34.04
CA VAL A 323 -16.52 31.61 -34.88
C VAL A 323 -16.75 31.04 -36.29
N ASP A 324 -15.91 31.46 -37.23
CA ASP A 324 -15.94 30.95 -38.61
C ASP A 324 -15.55 29.45 -38.63
N ALA A 325 -16.11 28.74 -39.61
CA ALA A 325 -15.83 27.32 -39.82
C ALA A 325 -14.34 27.02 -40.09
N ASN A 326 -13.57 28.01 -40.54
CA ASN A 326 -12.12 27.88 -40.79
C ASN A 326 -11.24 28.37 -39.61
N ALA A 327 -11.84 28.74 -38.48
CA ALA A 327 -11.09 29.13 -37.30
C ALA A 327 -10.19 27.97 -36.83
N THR A 328 -8.96 28.32 -36.40
CA THR A 328 -7.98 27.34 -35.91
C THR A 328 -7.93 27.32 -34.38
N GLY A 329 -7.50 26.21 -33.81
CA GLY A 329 -7.38 26.00 -32.39
C GLY A 329 -8.45 25.06 -31.82
N LEU A 330 -8.62 25.07 -30.50
CA LEU A 330 -9.63 24.26 -29.83
C LEU A 330 -11.00 24.93 -29.93
N LEU A 331 -11.93 24.25 -30.60
CA LEU A 331 -13.28 24.77 -30.90
C LEU A 331 -14.33 23.80 -30.38
N ILE A 332 -15.54 24.29 -30.13
CA ILE A 332 -16.73 23.47 -29.89
C ILE A 332 -17.53 23.47 -31.23
N MET A 333 -17.67 22.29 -31.85
CA MET A 333 -18.52 22.09 -33.00
C MET A 333 -19.90 21.63 -32.53
N GLN A 334 -20.92 22.44 -32.77
CA GLN A 334 -22.31 22.13 -32.46
C GLN A 334 -23.04 21.73 -33.75
N MET A 335 -23.66 20.56 -33.71
CA MET A 335 -24.41 20.02 -34.86
C MET A 335 -25.88 19.86 -34.47
N ARG A 336 -26.76 20.39 -35.33
CA ARG A 336 -28.18 20.14 -35.24
C ARG A 336 -28.55 18.99 -36.16
N MET A 337 -29.20 17.97 -35.60
CA MET A 337 -29.60 16.75 -36.31
C MET A 337 -31.00 16.95 -36.96
N GLN A 338 -31.31 16.13 -37.96
CA GLN A 338 -32.57 16.15 -38.68
C GLN A 338 -33.79 15.80 -37.77
N ASP A 339 -33.56 15.04 -36.69
CA ASP A 339 -34.55 14.71 -35.65
C ASP A 339 -34.79 15.85 -34.64
N GLY A 340 -34.13 16.99 -34.81
CA GLY A 340 -34.20 18.15 -33.94
C GLY A 340 -33.25 18.13 -32.74
N THR A 341 -32.52 17.05 -32.53
CA THR A 341 -31.53 16.96 -31.44
C THR A 341 -30.29 17.79 -31.77
N THR A 342 -29.59 18.25 -30.74
CA THR A 342 -28.32 18.98 -30.86
C THR A 342 -27.19 18.18 -30.21
N LYS A 343 -26.09 17.99 -30.93
CA LYS A 343 -24.86 17.39 -30.40
C LYS A 343 -23.74 18.44 -30.41
N ALA A 344 -22.91 18.47 -29.40
CA ALA A 344 -21.74 19.33 -29.31
C ALA A 344 -20.49 18.52 -29.02
N ILE A 345 -19.42 18.82 -29.76
CA ILE A 345 -18.14 18.13 -29.64
C ILE A 345 -16.99 19.14 -29.63
N LYS A 346 -15.89 18.83 -28.94
CA LYS A 346 -14.65 19.58 -29.03
C LYS A 346 -13.86 19.10 -30.25
N VAL A 347 -13.39 20.02 -31.05
CA VAL A 347 -12.55 19.74 -32.21
C VAL A 347 -11.32 20.64 -32.20
N ILE A 348 -10.18 20.09 -32.62
CA ILE A 348 -8.95 20.86 -32.86
C ILE A 348 -8.82 21.03 -34.37
N ARG A 349 -8.59 22.25 -34.81
CA ARG A 349 -8.36 22.58 -36.24
C ARG A 349 -7.09 23.36 -36.44
#